data_58408fe59544edbb1460f7e28f928ea3
#
_entry.id   58408fe59544edbb1460f7e28f928ea3
#
_cell.length_a   1.000
_cell.length_b   1.000
_cell.length_c   1.000
_cell.angle_alpha   90.00
_cell.angle_beta   90.00
_cell.angle_gamma   90.00
#
_symmetry.space_group_name_H-M   'P 1'
#
loop_
_entity.id
_entity.type
_entity.pdbx_description
1 polymer ?
#
loop_
_entity_poly.entity_id
_entity_poly.type
_entity_poly.pdbx_seq_one_letter_code
_entity_poly.pdbx_strand_id
1 'polypeptide(L)'
;MKKSFLFATMAACAAGATTLGACATDGDTQKAAPPPSTTWTPTADAGADAPSPEDDAGSCAECEYFPETCTDDVLCPNGLFDATGTGTGLTPMARINVIRGRSRSDVWAAGAMGALAHFDGTSWTISDPGPKETLRALLLRNPGEIVFGEATKIITRGLPVEGAGEPSSGGWTTRPYSMLDWEYYDPFALKLATAWSSPDSERVWLAMTAHTAGATDGLWRLRITPSAPPEIIRALPPYTCSAVPCSQLLAMDGVEASSFWAVGMGGAIVRVTDAESDSPSITAFNSQSWNALQGVWTTSANEAWTVGTQGTIRHWVGDPLVWEVATDVPTNVDLYSVWGSSGNDVWVVGDDAVVLHYDGEHWSRMKIAGLGRRRPTLTAVWVSEPGHVWVGGDGVILSLGGKP
;
A
#
# COMPACT_ATOMS: atom_id res chain seq x y z
N MET A 1 -5.05 57.79 -30.12
CA MET A 1 -5.35 57.24 -31.46
C MET A 1 -6.09 55.94 -31.24
N LYS A 2 -7.29 55.96 -31.33
CA LYS A 2 -8.40 55.37 -32.08
C LYS A 2 -8.03 54.13 -32.90
N LYS A 3 -8.74 53.01 -32.60
CA LYS A 3 -9.39 52.05 -33.52
C LYS A 3 -9.24 50.65 -32.96
N SER A 4 -10.17 49.74 -33.06
CA SER A 4 -11.59 49.66 -33.46
C SER A 4 -12.05 48.23 -33.06
N PHE A 5 -13.26 48.14 -32.58
CA PHE A 5 -14.01 46.89 -32.33
C PHE A 5 -14.30 46.16 -33.64
N LEU A 6 -14.25 44.83 -33.61
CA LEU A 6 -14.98 43.98 -34.54
C LEU A 6 -15.85 42.96 -33.75
N PHE A 7 -17.14 43.12 -33.86
CA PHE A 7 -18.17 42.16 -33.47
C PHE A 7 -18.23 41.06 -34.53
N ALA A 8 -18.32 39.82 -34.12
CA ALA A 8 -18.75 38.70 -34.97
C ALA A 8 -19.95 38.02 -34.31
N THR A 9 -20.99 37.94 -35.06
CA THR A 9 -22.38 37.58 -34.79
C THR A 9 -22.57 36.09 -34.47
N MET A 10 -23.43 35.85 -33.49
CA MET A 10 -24.01 34.53 -33.20
C MET A 10 -24.96 34.08 -34.31
N ALA A 11 -24.86 32.83 -34.73
CA ALA A 11 -25.90 32.09 -35.44
C ALA A 11 -26.50 31.05 -34.51
N ALA A 12 -27.76 31.24 -34.19
CA ALA A 12 -28.60 30.28 -33.44
C ALA A 12 -29.11 29.19 -34.38
N CYS A 13 -28.82 27.93 -34.09
CA CYS A 13 -29.54 26.78 -34.69
C CYS A 13 -30.56 26.27 -33.68
N ALA A 14 -31.84 26.42 -34.04
CA ALA A 14 -32.96 25.82 -33.35
C ALA A 14 -33.05 24.31 -33.68
N ALA A 15 -33.03 23.47 -32.67
CA ALA A 15 -33.31 22.05 -32.78
C ALA A 15 -34.77 21.77 -32.40
N GLY A 16 -35.51 21.21 -33.34
CA GLY A 16 -36.89 20.82 -33.15
C GLY A 16 -37.05 19.55 -32.31
N ALA A 17 -37.92 19.61 -31.34
CA ALA A 17 -38.35 18.45 -30.56
C ALA A 17 -39.47 17.69 -31.31
N THR A 18 -39.21 16.44 -31.65
CA THR A 18 -40.24 15.48 -32.10
C THR A 18 -40.72 14.68 -30.90
N THR A 19 -41.93 14.93 -30.45
CA THR A 19 -42.67 14.13 -29.48
C THR A 19 -43.26 12.91 -30.18
N LEU A 20 -42.84 11.71 -29.79
CA LEU A 20 -43.54 10.47 -30.10
C LEU A 20 -44.55 10.20 -28.96
N GLY A 21 -45.82 10.40 -29.26
CA GLY A 21 -46.94 10.00 -28.44
C GLY A 21 -47.12 8.48 -28.51
N ALA A 22 -47.12 7.81 -27.39
CA ALA A 22 -47.59 6.45 -27.25
C ALA A 22 -49.03 6.47 -26.81
N CYS A 23 -49.93 5.97 -27.68
CA CYS A 23 -51.32 5.68 -27.34
C CYS A 23 -51.37 4.45 -26.42
N ALA A 24 -51.86 4.62 -25.21
CA ALA A 24 -52.30 3.51 -24.37
C ALA A 24 -53.78 3.23 -24.73
N THR A 25 -54.04 2.05 -25.20
CA THR A 25 -55.43 1.52 -25.33
C THR A 25 -55.78 0.79 -24.04
N ASP A 26 -56.84 1.22 -23.39
CA ASP A 26 -57.50 0.50 -22.30
C ASP A 26 -57.98 -0.88 -22.81
N GLY A 27 -57.50 -1.91 -22.16
CA GLY A 27 -57.90 -3.29 -22.36
C GLY A 27 -58.05 -3.99 -21.01
N ASP A 28 -59.29 -4.28 -20.71
CA ASP A 28 -59.86 -5.16 -19.67
C ASP A 28 -58.93 -5.83 -18.66
N THR A 29 -59.07 -5.45 -17.41
CA THR A 29 -58.59 -6.16 -16.24
C THR A 29 -59.36 -7.48 -16.04
N GLN A 30 -58.84 -8.56 -16.59
CA GLN A 30 -59.23 -9.90 -16.20
C GLN A 30 -58.36 -10.32 -15.01
N LYS A 31 -58.98 -10.38 -13.83
CA LYS A 31 -58.39 -10.81 -12.56
C LYS A 31 -57.98 -12.28 -12.68
N ALA A 32 -56.70 -12.55 -12.86
CA ALA A 32 -56.17 -13.90 -12.88
C ALA A 32 -56.34 -14.54 -11.48
N ALA A 33 -56.93 -15.73 -11.48
CA ALA A 33 -57.09 -16.55 -10.29
C ALA A 33 -55.69 -16.95 -9.74
N PRO A 34 -55.48 -17.03 -8.42
CA PRO A 34 -54.22 -17.48 -7.87
C PRO A 34 -53.96 -18.95 -8.26
N PRO A 35 -52.69 -19.32 -8.53
CA PRO A 35 -52.35 -20.71 -8.82
C PRO A 35 -52.68 -21.61 -7.64
N PRO A 36 -53.09 -22.84 -7.86
CA PRO A 36 -53.36 -23.81 -6.76
C PRO A 36 -52.12 -24.00 -5.91
N SER A 37 -52.30 -23.85 -4.60
CA SER A 37 -51.27 -24.19 -3.61
C SER A 37 -51.02 -25.69 -3.66
N THR A 38 -49.92 -26.12 -4.29
CA THR A 38 -49.40 -27.44 -4.13
C THR A 38 -48.77 -27.56 -2.74
N THR A 39 -49.53 -28.10 -1.81
CA THR A 39 -48.97 -28.61 -0.54
C THR A 39 -48.01 -29.73 -0.88
N TRP A 40 -46.72 -29.44 -0.71
CA TRP A 40 -45.68 -30.45 -0.80
C TRP A 40 -45.75 -31.27 0.47
N THR A 41 -46.27 -32.51 0.38
CA THR A 41 -46.15 -33.52 1.41
C THR A 41 -44.84 -34.25 1.22
N PRO A 42 -43.89 -34.20 2.18
CA PRO A 42 -42.70 -35.02 2.05
C PRO A 42 -43.13 -36.49 2.15
N THR A 43 -42.98 -37.22 1.08
CA THR A 43 -43.00 -38.68 1.13
C THR A 43 -41.76 -39.15 1.92
N ALA A 44 -42.00 -39.80 3.02
CA ALA A 44 -40.96 -40.50 3.74
C ALA A 44 -40.51 -41.72 2.90
N ASP A 45 -39.48 -41.48 2.09
CA ASP A 45 -38.67 -42.57 1.54
C ASP A 45 -37.20 -42.17 1.74
N ALA A 46 -36.78 -42.22 3.01
CA ALA A 46 -35.38 -42.21 3.35
C ALA A 46 -34.83 -43.62 3.22
N GLY A 47 -34.74 -44.06 1.96
CA GLY A 47 -33.89 -45.19 1.60
C GLY A 47 -32.42 -44.82 1.87
N ALA A 48 -31.73 -45.77 2.45
CA ALA A 48 -30.35 -45.74 2.88
C ALA A 48 -29.33 -45.52 1.74
N ASP A 49 -29.22 -44.29 1.21
CA ASP A 49 -28.17 -43.86 0.29
C ASP A 49 -27.86 -42.34 0.49
N ALA A 50 -27.84 -41.88 1.74
CA ALA A 50 -27.14 -40.65 2.06
C ALA A 50 -25.63 -40.98 2.05
N PRO A 51 -24.79 -40.43 1.18
CA PRO A 51 -23.35 -40.58 1.30
C PRO A 51 -22.92 -40.09 2.69
N SER A 52 -22.10 -40.90 3.34
CA SER A 52 -21.49 -40.55 4.63
C SER A 52 -20.85 -39.18 4.55
N PRO A 53 -20.95 -38.34 5.61
CA PRO A 53 -20.33 -36.98 5.57
C PRO A 53 -18.80 -36.96 5.44
N GLU A 54 -18.17 -38.15 5.29
CA GLU A 54 -16.70 -38.28 5.26
C GLU A 54 -16.09 -38.24 3.86
N ASP A 55 -16.89 -38.26 2.78
CA ASP A 55 -16.33 -38.33 1.40
C ASP A 55 -16.38 -37.02 0.60
N ASP A 56 -16.86 -35.90 1.18
CA ASP A 56 -16.88 -34.59 0.50
C ASP A 56 -15.81 -33.63 1.03
N ALA A 57 -14.71 -34.16 1.54
CA ALA A 57 -13.47 -33.42 1.64
C ALA A 57 -12.84 -33.34 0.24
N GLY A 58 -13.50 -32.59 -0.66
CA GLY A 58 -12.89 -32.16 -1.93
C GLY A 58 -11.50 -31.65 -1.58
N SER A 59 -10.46 -32.23 -2.19
CA SER A 59 -9.07 -31.88 -1.95
C SER A 59 -8.92 -30.36 -2.08
N CYS A 60 -8.73 -29.69 -0.96
CA CYS A 60 -8.49 -28.25 -0.93
C CYS A 60 -7.16 -28.02 -1.66
N ALA A 61 -7.20 -27.51 -2.88
CA ALA A 61 -6.04 -27.38 -3.78
C ALA A 61 -4.89 -26.55 -3.17
N GLU A 62 -5.18 -25.76 -2.11
CA GLU A 62 -4.21 -24.88 -1.46
C GLU A 62 -4.01 -25.21 0.04
N CYS A 63 -4.63 -26.29 0.57
CA CYS A 63 -4.53 -26.63 1.99
C CYS A 63 -3.09 -26.89 2.43
N GLU A 64 -2.22 -27.29 1.54
CA GLU A 64 -0.79 -27.48 1.83
C GLU A 64 -0.10 -26.20 2.29
N TYR A 65 -0.56 -25.01 1.83
CA TYR A 65 -0.01 -23.71 2.22
C TYR A 65 -0.61 -23.16 3.52
N PHE A 66 -1.66 -23.77 4.06
CA PHE A 66 -2.36 -23.28 5.24
C PHE A 66 -2.53 -24.38 6.31
N PRO A 67 -1.41 -24.85 6.88
CA PRO A 67 -1.46 -25.85 7.95
C PRO A 67 -2.13 -25.28 9.21
N GLU A 68 -2.68 -26.15 10.05
CA GLU A 68 -3.25 -25.74 11.33
C GLU A 68 -2.16 -25.46 12.38
N THR A 69 -1.04 -26.17 12.30
CA THR A 69 0.03 -26.12 13.30
C THR A 69 1.15 -25.20 12.88
N CYS A 70 1.58 -24.33 13.79
CA CYS A 70 2.74 -23.49 13.64
C CYS A 70 4.03 -24.31 13.85
N THR A 71 4.97 -24.22 12.90
CA THR A 71 6.31 -24.80 12.95
C THR A 71 7.35 -23.73 12.64
N ASP A 72 8.64 -24.01 12.85
CA ASP A 72 9.72 -23.03 12.70
C ASP A 72 9.88 -22.47 11.26
N ASP A 73 9.40 -23.22 10.27
CA ASP A 73 9.45 -22.91 8.85
C ASP A 73 8.14 -22.32 8.29
N VAL A 74 7.15 -22.05 9.16
CA VAL A 74 5.81 -21.57 8.80
C VAL A 74 5.58 -20.19 9.40
N LEU A 75 4.92 -19.30 8.66
CA LEU A 75 4.47 -18.01 9.18
C LEU A 75 3.28 -18.21 10.13
N CYS A 76 3.33 -17.58 11.30
CA CYS A 76 2.34 -17.77 12.36
C CYS A 76 1.79 -16.43 12.85
N PRO A 77 0.49 -16.37 13.19
CA PRO A 77 -0.13 -15.17 13.75
C PRO A 77 0.53 -14.75 15.06
N ASN A 78 0.72 -13.46 15.23
CA ASN A 78 1.14 -12.82 16.46
C ASN A 78 -0.01 -12.00 17.08
N GLY A 79 0.01 -11.82 18.39
CA GLY A 79 -1.09 -11.30 19.22
C GLY A 79 -1.37 -9.80 19.13
N LEU A 80 -1.06 -9.12 18.00
CA LEU A 80 -1.33 -7.70 17.85
C LEU A 80 -2.83 -7.39 17.68
N PHE A 81 -3.58 -8.29 17.03
CA PHE A 81 -5.01 -8.09 16.77
C PHE A 81 -5.87 -8.75 17.82
N ASP A 82 -6.88 -8.02 18.31
CA ASP A 82 -7.86 -8.53 19.28
C ASP A 82 -8.99 -9.28 18.56
N ALA A 83 -8.81 -10.59 18.38
CA ALA A 83 -9.84 -11.45 17.79
C ALA A 83 -11.06 -11.65 18.71
N THR A 84 -10.94 -11.33 20.00
CA THR A 84 -11.96 -11.59 21.02
C THR A 84 -12.78 -10.36 21.41
N GLY A 85 -12.37 -9.16 20.98
CA GLY A 85 -13.04 -7.90 21.32
C GLY A 85 -12.83 -7.45 22.77
N THR A 86 -11.78 -7.94 23.43
CA THR A 86 -11.44 -7.57 24.82
C THR A 86 -10.81 -6.18 24.95
N GLY A 87 -10.46 -5.56 23.83
CA GLY A 87 -9.91 -4.19 23.75
C GLY A 87 -8.41 -4.11 24.04
N THR A 88 -7.69 -5.22 24.05
CA THR A 88 -6.24 -5.27 24.32
C THR A 88 -5.38 -5.25 23.06
N GLY A 89 -5.99 -5.36 21.86
CA GLY A 89 -5.32 -5.39 20.57
C GLY A 89 -5.90 -4.40 19.55
N LEU A 90 -5.32 -4.37 18.36
CA LEU A 90 -5.91 -3.66 17.22
C LEU A 90 -7.19 -4.37 16.77
N THR A 91 -8.14 -3.59 16.25
CA THR A 91 -9.35 -4.18 15.65
C THR A 91 -9.00 -5.05 14.44
N PRO A 92 -9.60 -6.24 14.27
CA PRO A 92 -9.38 -7.07 13.08
C PRO A 92 -9.80 -6.43 11.74
N MET A 93 -10.51 -5.30 11.80
CA MET A 93 -10.85 -4.50 10.61
C MET A 93 -9.71 -3.58 10.15
N ALA A 94 -8.69 -3.37 10.98
CA ALA A 94 -7.55 -2.56 10.61
C ALA A 94 -6.61 -3.35 9.68
N ARG A 95 -6.00 -2.62 8.74
CA ARG A 95 -4.96 -3.13 7.84
C ARG A 95 -3.61 -2.58 8.29
N ILE A 96 -2.58 -3.40 8.29
CA ILE A 96 -1.19 -2.96 8.43
C ILE A 96 -0.66 -2.59 7.05
N ASN A 97 -0.30 -1.33 6.83
CA ASN A 97 0.20 -0.84 5.55
C ASN A 97 1.73 -0.81 5.46
N VAL A 98 2.41 -0.72 6.60
CA VAL A 98 3.87 -0.62 6.66
C VAL A 98 4.40 -1.22 7.95
N ILE A 99 5.50 -1.97 7.84
CA ILE A 99 6.30 -2.47 8.96
C ILE A 99 7.74 -1.99 8.74
N ARG A 100 8.35 -1.43 9.78
CA ARG A 100 9.76 -1.00 9.78
C ARG A 100 10.37 -1.25 11.14
N GLY A 101 11.66 -1.58 11.18
CA GLY A 101 12.38 -1.78 12.43
C GLY A 101 13.81 -1.26 12.36
N ARG A 102 14.41 -0.97 13.53
CA ARG A 102 15.84 -0.71 13.68
C ARG A 102 16.59 -1.97 14.06
N SER A 103 15.87 -2.93 14.65
CA SER A 103 16.35 -4.24 15.05
C SER A 103 15.17 -5.19 15.24
N ARG A 104 15.44 -6.47 15.47
CA ARG A 104 14.37 -7.43 15.80
C ARG A 104 13.61 -7.14 17.11
N SER A 105 14.16 -6.29 17.99
CA SER A 105 13.52 -5.86 19.24
C SER A 105 13.02 -4.41 19.19
N ASP A 106 13.05 -3.77 18.04
CA ASP A 106 12.49 -2.42 17.82
C ASP A 106 11.82 -2.38 16.46
N VAL A 107 10.57 -2.88 16.41
CA VAL A 107 9.77 -3.00 15.19
C VAL A 107 8.46 -2.22 15.35
N TRP A 108 8.13 -1.44 14.35
CA TRP A 108 6.91 -0.65 14.28
C TRP A 108 6.02 -1.12 13.15
N ALA A 109 4.73 -1.19 13.42
CA ALA A 109 3.69 -1.46 12.43
C ALA A 109 2.69 -0.30 12.42
N ALA A 110 2.37 0.20 11.22
CA ALA A 110 1.40 1.29 11.03
C ALA A 110 0.40 0.98 9.93
N GLY A 111 -0.83 1.53 10.04
CA GLY A 111 -1.86 1.16 9.09
C GLY A 111 -3.16 1.95 9.16
N ALA A 112 -4.24 1.33 8.73
CA ALA A 112 -5.56 1.93 8.63
C ALA A 112 -6.16 2.21 10.02
N MET A 113 -7.08 3.18 10.10
CA MET A 113 -7.82 3.56 11.31
C MET A 113 -6.92 4.06 12.46
N GLY A 114 -5.75 4.62 12.13
CA GLY A 114 -4.76 5.04 13.11
C GLY A 114 -4.07 3.87 13.81
N ALA A 115 -4.09 2.68 13.20
CA ALA A 115 -3.36 1.54 13.72
C ALA A 115 -1.87 1.87 13.78
N LEU A 116 -1.30 1.79 14.97
CA LEU A 116 0.12 1.99 15.22
C LEU A 116 0.51 1.15 16.42
N ALA A 117 1.56 0.36 16.27
CA ALA A 117 2.04 -0.52 17.33
C ALA A 117 3.55 -0.65 17.28
N HIS A 118 4.15 -0.92 18.44
CA HIS A 118 5.58 -1.12 18.65
C HIS A 118 5.83 -2.49 19.27
N PHE A 119 6.76 -3.23 18.71
CA PHE A 119 7.29 -4.47 19.24
C PHE A 119 8.64 -4.22 19.91
N ASP A 120 8.77 -4.59 21.17
CA ASP A 120 9.95 -4.32 22.01
C ASP A 120 10.93 -5.52 22.11
N GLY A 121 10.73 -6.53 21.28
CA GLY A 121 11.46 -7.80 21.32
C GLY A 121 10.74 -8.89 22.13
N THR A 122 9.63 -8.57 22.80
CA THR A 122 8.86 -9.50 23.62
C THR A 122 7.38 -9.47 23.26
N SER A 123 6.81 -8.29 23.11
CA SER A 123 5.38 -8.09 22.89
C SER A 123 5.06 -6.86 22.06
N TRP A 124 3.92 -6.89 21.41
CA TRP A 124 3.35 -5.73 20.74
C TRP A 124 2.62 -4.83 21.72
N THR A 125 2.89 -3.54 21.69
CA THR A 125 2.18 -2.50 22.42
C THR A 125 1.53 -1.54 21.44
N ILE A 126 0.21 -1.29 21.59
CA ILE A 126 -0.50 -0.29 20.79
C ILE A 126 -0.03 1.10 21.19
N SER A 127 0.26 1.93 20.21
CA SER A 127 0.62 3.33 20.39
C SER A 127 -0.47 4.22 19.79
N ASP A 128 -0.87 5.25 20.49
CA ASP A 128 -1.90 6.19 20.01
C ASP A 128 -1.24 7.36 19.27
N PRO A 129 -1.37 7.45 17.93
CA PRO A 129 -0.83 8.57 17.17
C PRO A 129 -1.66 9.86 17.31
N GLY A 130 -2.85 9.81 17.94
CA GLY A 130 -3.84 10.88 18.02
C GLY A 130 -4.89 10.78 16.89
N PRO A 131 -4.59 11.19 15.66
CA PRO A 131 -5.54 11.07 14.54
C PRO A 131 -5.84 9.62 14.16
N LYS A 132 -7.11 9.32 13.87
CA LYS A 132 -7.57 7.98 13.42
C LYS A 132 -7.59 7.86 11.89
N GLU A 133 -6.61 8.44 11.24
CA GLU A 133 -6.44 8.35 9.79
C GLU A 133 -5.68 7.09 9.35
N THR A 134 -5.69 6.81 8.06
CA THR A 134 -4.87 5.73 7.50
C THR A 134 -3.42 6.16 7.41
N LEU A 135 -2.55 5.54 8.20
CA LEU A 135 -1.11 5.74 8.14
C LEU A 135 -0.53 4.97 6.93
N ARG A 136 0.27 5.66 6.11
CA ARG A 136 0.78 5.15 4.82
C ARG A 136 2.28 5.00 4.77
N ALA A 137 2.99 5.77 5.58
CA ALA A 137 4.44 5.70 5.67
C ALA A 137 4.91 5.84 7.12
N LEU A 138 5.99 5.15 7.43
CA LEU A 138 6.65 5.14 8.72
C LEU A 138 8.15 5.26 8.49
N LEU A 139 8.75 6.30 9.03
CA LEU A 139 10.18 6.56 8.96
C LEU A 139 10.77 6.51 10.37
N LEU A 140 11.82 5.72 10.52
CA LEU A 140 12.55 5.58 11.77
C LEU A 140 13.80 6.47 11.73
N ARG A 141 13.91 7.35 12.72
CA ARG A 141 15.03 8.28 12.91
C ARG A 141 15.83 7.89 14.14
N ASN A 142 16.97 8.50 14.32
CA ASN A 142 17.74 8.38 15.56
C ASN A 142 18.03 9.78 16.14
N PRO A 143 17.29 10.21 17.19
CA PRO A 143 16.16 9.52 17.83
C PRO A 143 14.82 9.76 17.09
N GLY A 144 13.81 8.94 17.37
CA GLY A 144 12.41 9.21 17.10
C GLY A 144 11.83 8.61 15.83
N GLU A 145 10.54 8.82 15.67
CA GLU A 145 9.73 8.26 14.59
C GLU A 145 8.88 9.34 13.92
N ILE A 146 8.61 9.14 12.64
CA ILE A 146 7.70 9.96 11.83
C ILE A 146 6.71 9.05 11.14
N VAL A 147 5.41 9.33 11.27
CA VAL A 147 4.37 8.67 10.48
C VAL A 147 3.60 9.69 9.64
N PHE A 148 3.15 9.22 8.50
CA PHE A 148 2.37 10.00 7.55
C PHE A 148 1.07 9.30 7.22
N GLY A 149 -0.03 10.03 7.28
CA GLY A 149 -1.34 9.59 6.78
C GLY A 149 -1.82 10.48 5.63
N GLU A 150 -1.94 11.77 5.90
CA GLU A 150 -2.34 12.79 4.94
C GLU A 150 -1.15 13.54 4.36
N ALA A 151 -1.40 14.24 3.25
CA ALA A 151 -0.39 15.05 2.56
C ALA A 151 -0.18 16.45 3.17
N THR A 152 -0.78 16.77 4.32
CA THR A 152 -0.82 18.12 4.88
C THR A 152 -0.20 18.23 6.27
N LYS A 153 0.20 17.13 6.86
CA LYS A 153 0.75 17.09 8.22
C LYS A 153 1.69 15.91 8.42
N ILE A 154 2.56 16.06 9.41
CA ILE A 154 3.39 14.98 9.95
C ILE A 154 2.95 14.66 11.38
N ILE A 155 3.15 13.43 11.79
CA ILE A 155 2.95 12.97 13.17
C ILE A 155 4.29 12.41 13.63
N THR A 156 4.85 12.98 14.69
CA THR A 156 6.21 12.67 15.13
C THR A 156 6.24 12.27 16.60
N ARG A 157 7.20 11.42 16.97
CA ARG A 157 7.52 11.09 18.35
C ARG A 157 9.04 11.13 18.56
N GLY A 158 9.49 11.69 19.68
CA GLY A 158 10.91 11.74 20.04
C GLY A 158 11.76 12.73 19.23
N LEU A 159 11.14 13.49 18.32
CA LEU A 159 11.81 14.52 17.53
C LEU A 159 11.48 15.91 18.07
N PRO A 160 12.47 16.78 18.35
CA PRO A 160 12.23 18.19 18.64
C PRO A 160 11.82 18.88 17.36
N VAL A 161 10.55 19.23 17.23
CA VAL A 161 10.02 19.94 16.06
C VAL A 161 9.27 21.17 16.54
N GLU A 162 9.63 22.36 16.07
CA GLU A 162 9.05 23.63 16.49
C GLU A 162 7.55 23.72 16.15
N GLY A 163 6.72 24.23 17.05
CA GLY A 163 5.27 24.44 16.89
C GLY A 163 4.46 23.14 16.88
N ALA A 164 5.01 22.04 17.41
CA ALA A 164 4.26 20.82 17.67
C ALA A 164 3.11 21.09 18.65
N GLY A 165 1.95 20.47 18.42
CA GLY A 165 0.83 20.48 19.34
C GLY A 165 1.09 19.68 20.62
N GLU A 166 0.09 19.61 21.50
CA GLU A 166 0.15 18.74 22.67
C GLU A 166 0.29 17.28 22.25
N PRO A 167 1.14 16.49 22.92
CA PRO A 167 1.34 15.09 22.61
C PRO A 167 0.08 14.26 22.93
N SER A 168 -0.18 13.26 22.11
CA SER A 168 -1.17 12.22 22.38
C SER A 168 -0.74 11.35 23.58
N SER A 169 -1.63 10.44 23.99
CA SER A 169 -1.31 9.44 25.04
C SER A 169 -0.13 8.54 24.68
N GLY A 170 0.15 8.35 23.38
CA GLY A 170 1.31 7.63 22.86
C GLY A 170 2.59 8.48 22.75
N GLY A 171 2.56 9.76 23.17
CA GLY A 171 3.69 10.68 23.04
C GLY A 171 3.93 11.21 21.63
N TRP A 172 2.94 11.11 20.75
CA TRP A 172 2.98 11.60 19.39
C TRP A 172 2.44 13.00 19.28
N THR A 173 3.08 13.85 18.50
CA THR A 173 2.65 15.21 18.22
C THR A 173 2.31 15.37 16.75
N THR A 174 1.16 15.98 16.46
CA THR A 174 0.74 16.28 15.09
C THR A 174 1.16 17.68 14.72
N ARG A 175 1.66 17.83 13.50
CA ARG A 175 2.09 19.11 12.99
C ARG A 175 1.70 19.31 11.53
N PRO A 176 0.90 20.35 11.23
CA PRO A 176 0.68 20.77 9.87
C PRO A 176 1.97 21.39 9.31
N TYR A 177 2.15 21.31 8.01
CA TYR A 177 3.17 22.04 7.27
C TYR A 177 2.54 22.92 6.20
N SER A 178 3.22 24.02 5.87
CA SER A 178 2.79 24.91 4.82
C SER A 178 3.33 24.42 3.47
N MET A 179 2.48 24.42 2.45
CA MET A 179 2.92 24.27 1.06
C MET A 179 3.21 25.67 0.52
N LEU A 180 4.40 25.91 -0.01
CA LEU A 180 4.81 27.22 -0.52
C LEU A 180 4.09 27.62 -1.82
N ASP A 181 3.58 26.64 -2.58
CA ASP A 181 2.97 26.84 -3.90
C ASP A 181 1.43 26.70 -3.89
N TRP A 182 0.76 27.18 -2.84
CA TRP A 182 -0.71 27.08 -2.68
C TRP A 182 -1.54 27.69 -3.82
N GLU A 183 -0.99 28.63 -4.58
CA GLU A 183 -1.75 29.30 -5.65
C GLU A 183 -2.13 28.36 -6.81
N TYR A 184 -1.48 27.20 -6.92
CA TYR A 184 -1.66 26.30 -8.06
C TYR A 184 -2.26 24.94 -7.70
N TYR A 185 -2.35 24.56 -6.40
CA TYR A 185 -2.78 23.22 -5.99
C TYR A 185 -3.75 23.28 -4.83
N ASP A 186 -4.86 22.55 -4.99
CA ASP A 186 -5.72 22.20 -3.86
C ASP A 186 -5.04 21.08 -3.06
N PRO A 187 -4.57 21.33 -1.82
CA PRO A 187 -3.89 20.33 -1.02
C PRO A 187 -4.81 19.16 -0.64
N PHE A 188 -6.14 19.38 -0.64
CA PHE A 188 -7.11 18.31 -0.42
C PHE A 188 -7.29 17.40 -1.65
N ALA A 189 -6.82 17.84 -2.83
CA ALA A 189 -6.78 17.02 -4.03
C ALA A 189 -5.56 16.08 -4.06
N LEU A 190 -4.54 16.31 -3.23
CA LEU A 190 -3.33 15.50 -3.17
C LEU A 190 -3.49 14.38 -2.14
N LYS A 191 -3.22 13.15 -2.56
CA LYS A 191 -3.17 11.97 -1.71
C LYS A 191 -1.73 11.50 -1.59
N LEU A 192 -1.25 11.38 -0.36
CA LEU A 192 0.03 10.75 -0.12
C LEU A 192 -0.06 9.25 -0.47
N ALA A 193 0.83 8.78 -1.33
CA ALA A 193 1.01 7.36 -1.61
C ALA A 193 2.01 6.74 -0.65
N THR A 194 3.20 7.32 -0.54
CA THR A 194 4.27 6.87 0.35
C THR A 194 5.24 8.03 0.68
N ALA A 195 6.11 7.80 1.66
CA ALA A 195 7.22 8.68 1.99
C ALA A 195 8.49 7.85 2.21
N TRP A 196 9.63 8.44 1.86
CA TRP A 196 10.94 7.85 2.07
C TRP A 196 11.96 8.89 2.51
N SER A 197 12.91 8.46 3.33
CA SER A 197 14.06 9.25 3.74
C SER A 197 15.15 8.33 4.26
N SER A 198 16.41 8.66 3.99
CA SER A 198 17.51 8.10 4.76
C SER A 198 17.39 8.50 6.24
N PRO A 199 17.77 7.64 7.19
CA PRO A 199 17.65 7.92 8.62
C PRO A 199 18.28 9.23 9.09
N ASP A 200 19.38 9.63 8.48
CA ASP A 200 20.16 10.82 8.88
C ASP A 200 19.86 12.09 8.06
N SER A 201 18.98 12.00 7.04
CA SER A 201 18.65 13.13 6.19
C SER A 201 17.60 14.06 6.82
N GLU A 202 17.76 15.38 6.72
CA GLU A 202 16.71 16.35 7.04
C GLU A 202 15.59 16.37 6.00
N ARG A 203 15.79 15.74 4.83
CA ARG A 203 14.86 15.73 3.73
C ARG A 203 14.05 14.45 3.73
N VAL A 204 12.74 14.59 3.58
CA VAL A 204 11.80 13.50 3.37
C VAL A 204 11.21 13.64 1.98
N TRP A 205 11.29 12.59 1.20
CA TRP A 205 10.65 12.52 -0.10
C TRP A 205 9.23 11.97 0.04
N LEU A 206 8.29 12.62 -0.64
CA LEU A 206 6.88 12.28 -0.63
C LEU A 206 6.45 11.96 -2.06
N ALA A 207 5.85 10.79 -2.28
CA ALA A 207 5.12 10.49 -3.50
C ALA A 207 3.65 10.87 -3.30
N MET A 208 3.15 11.76 -4.11
CA MET A 208 1.77 12.23 -4.06
C MET A 208 1.06 11.94 -5.37
N THR A 209 -0.20 11.55 -5.28
CA THR A 209 -1.09 11.36 -6.43
C THR A 209 -2.21 12.38 -6.38
N ALA A 210 -2.58 12.96 -7.51
CA ALA A 210 -3.71 13.88 -7.59
C ALA A 210 -4.98 13.17 -8.04
N HIS A 211 -6.12 13.57 -7.48
CA HIS A 211 -7.43 13.08 -7.89
C HIS A 211 -7.96 13.76 -9.16
N THR A 212 -7.35 14.88 -9.57
CA THR A 212 -7.78 15.65 -10.74
C THR A 212 -6.84 15.43 -11.92
N ALA A 213 -7.39 15.21 -13.09
CA ALA A 213 -6.64 15.14 -14.33
C ALA A 213 -5.90 16.46 -14.58
N GLY A 214 -4.57 16.41 -14.71
CA GLY A 214 -3.72 17.57 -14.98
C GLY A 214 -2.73 17.95 -13.89
N ALA A 215 -2.84 17.43 -12.66
CA ALA A 215 -1.79 17.59 -11.66
C ALA A 215 -0.68 16.56 -11.94
N THR A 216 0.46 17.06 -12.37
CA THR A 216 1.53 16.26 -13.00
C THR A 216 2.70 15.94 -12.08
N ASP A 217 2.65 16.34 -10.81
CA ASP A 217 3.83 16.34 -9.97
C ASP A 217 3.74 15.28 -8.89
N GLY A 218 4.40 14.14 -9.12
CA GLY A 218 4.39 12.99 -8.23
C GLY A 218 5.35 13.10 -7.04
N LEU A 219 6.46 13.86 -7.14
CA LEU A 219 7.50 13.90 -6.13
C LEU A 219 7.64 15.27 -5.47
N TRP A 220 7.61 15.27 -4.15
CA TRP A 220 7.75 16.44 -3.29
C TRP A 220 8.83 16.21 -2.24
N ARG A 221 9.37 17.27 -1.69
CA ARG A 221 10.33 17.23 -0.58
C ARG A 221 9.79 17.99 0.62
N LEU A 222 9.85 17.34 1.78
CA LEU A 222 9.60 17.96 3.07
C LEU A 222 10.93 18.10 3.81
N ARG A 223 11.27 19.30 4.23
CA ARG A 223 12.42 19.57 5.10
C ARG A 223 11.97 19.58 6.55
N ILE A 224 12.63 18.80 7.39
CA ILE A 224 12.35 18.72 8.82
C ILE A 224 13.62 19.09 9.57
N THR A 225 13.60 20.23 10.24
CA THR A 225 14.70 20.71 11.07
C THR A 225 14.20 20.99 12.49
N PRO A 226 15.06 20.89 13.52
CA PRO A 226 14.67 21.18 14.90
C PRO A 226 14.27 22.65 15.13
N SER A 227 14.79 23.58 14.32
CA SER A 227 14.73 25.02 14.57
C SER A 227 13.76 25.80 13.67
N ALA A 228 13.03 25.09 12.80
CA ALA A 228 12.07 25.73 11.90
C ALA A 228 10.84 24.81 11.64
N PRO A 229 9.69 25.42 11.28
CA PRO A 229 8.54 24.66 10.83
C PRO A 229 8.87 23.75 9.63
N PRO A 230 8.27 22.53 9.54
CA PRO A 230 8.43 21.71 8.36
C PRO A 230 7.94 22.45 7.12
N GLU A 231 8.73 22.40 6.08
CA GLU A 231 8.48 23.07 4.83
C GLU A 231 8.42 22.06 3.69
N ILE A 232 7.31 22.08 2.93
CA ILE A 232 7.17 21.25 1.76
C ILE A 232 7.40 22.07 0.50
N ILE A 233 8.25 21.55 -0.38
CA ILE A 233 8.56 22.18 -1.67
C ILE A 233 8.41 21.16 -2.80
N ARG A 234 8.16 21.63 -4.00
CA ARG A 234 8.24 20.82 -5.19
C ARG A 234 9.67 20.28 -5.34
N ALA A 235 9.81 18.97 -5.57
CA ALA A 235 11.12 18.34 -5.67
C ALA A 235 11.75 18.49 -7.05
N LEU A 236 10.91 18.58 -8.10
CA LEU A 236 11.33 18.59 -9.51
C LEU A 236 10.79 19.84 -10.22
N PRO A 237 11.43 20.29 -11.30
CA PRO A 237 10.90 21.36 -12.14
C PRO A 237 9.48 21.02 -12.64
N PRO A 238 8.63 22.05 -12.90
CA PRO A 238 7.31 21.85 -13.49
C PRO A 238 7.39 21.03 -14.78
N TYR A 239 6.39 20.16 -15.01
CA TYR A 239 6.28 19.30 -16.19
C TYR A 239 7.34 18.20 -16.33
N THR A 240 8.24 17.99 -15.38
CA THR A 240 9.20 16.88 -15.41
C THR A 240 8.47 15.55 -15.53
N CYS A 241 7.41 15.33 -14.75
CA CYS A 241 6.63 14.09 -14.80
C CYS A 241 5.75 13.94 -16.06
N SER A 242 5.74 14.92 -16.96
CA SER A 242 5.18 14.76 -18.32
C SER A 242 6.15 14.06 -19.27
N ALA A 243 7.45 14.16 -19.03
CA ALA A 243 8.49 13.53 -19.83
C ALA A 243 9.03 12.25 -19.21
N VAL A 244 8.94 12.12 -17.88
CA VAL A 244 9.42 10.97 -17.11
C VAL A 244 8.23 10.39 -16.32
N PRO A 245 8.04 9.07 -16.24
CA PRO A 245 6.86 8.47 -15.60
C PRO A 245 6.90 8.60 -14.07
N CYS A 246 6.74 9.81 -13.53
CA CYS A 246 6.81 10.08 -12.09
C CYS A 246 5.54 10.69 -11.48
N SER A 247 4.43 10.71 -12.20
CA SER A 247 3.18 11.33 -11.72
C SER A 247 2.35 10.46 -10.77
N GLN A 248 2.50 9.13 -10.82
CA GLN A 248 1.71 8.17 -10.05
C GLN A 248 2.62 7.11 -9.42
N LEU A 249 3.53 7.56 -8.58
CA LEU A 249 4.44 6.69 -7.86
C LEU A 249 3.75 6.13 -6.60
N LEU A 250 3.99 4.86 -6.29
CA LEU A 250 3.32 4.11 -5.22
C LEU A 250 4.27 3.67 -4.11
N ALA A 251 5.55 3.42 -4.44
CA ALA A 251 6.55 3.01 -3.46
C ALA A 251 7.89 3.68 -3.75
N MET A 252 8.69 3.88 -2.70
CA MET A 252 10.05 4.43 -2.75
C MET A 252 10.93 3.70 -1.76
N ASP A 253 12.17 3.45 -2.16
CA ASP A 253 13.21 2.90 -1.28
C ASP A 253 14.62 3.23 -1.79
N GLY A 254 15.59 3.28 -0.86
CA GLY A 254 16.99 3.53 -1.14
C GLY A 254 17.89 3.26 0.06
N VAL A 255 19.15 2.94 -0.18
CA VAL A 255 20.14 2.67 0.87
C VAL A 255 20.95 3.91 1.24
N GLU A 256 20.99 4.92 0.36
CA GLU A 256 21.78 6.14 0.54
C GLU A 256 20.91 7.39 0.45
N ALA A 257 21.24 8.42 1.24
CA ALA A 257 20.49 9.69 1.20
C ALA A 257 20.52 10.36 -0.20
N SER A 258 21.59 10.16 -0.96
CA SER A 258 21.82 10.77 -2.26
C SER A 258 21.06 10.12 -3.41
N SER A 259 20.53 8.89 -3.24
CA SER A 259 19.88 8.16 -4.34
C SER A 259 18.84 7.17 -3.84
N PHE A 260 17.70 7.10 -4.55
CA PHE A 260 16.64 6.14 -4.28
C PHE A 260 15.86 5.77 -5.55
N TRP A 261 15.14 4.67 -5.47
CA TRP A 261 14.22 4.21 -6.49
C TRP A 261 12.77 4.59 -6.13
N ALA A 262 11.98 4.91 -7.13
CA ALA A 262 10.55 5.08 -7.00
C ALA A 262 9.84 4.36 -8.13
N VAL A 263 8.76 3.66 -7.78
CA VAL A 263 7.99 2.80 -8.71
C VAL A 263 6.50 3.10 -8.63
N GLY A 264 5.75 2.78 -9.68
CA GLY A 264 4.33 3.13 -9.69
C GLY A 264 3.50 2.54 -10.83
N MET A 265 2.43 3.26 -11.15
CA MET A 265 1.44 2.87 -12.15
C MET A 265 2.05 2.77 -13.56
N GLY A 266 1.49 1.84 -14.36
CA GLY A 266 1.92 1.64 -15.76
C GLY A 266 3.35 1.13 -15.91
N GLY A 267 3.88 0.43 -14.90
CA GLY A 267 5.24 -0.10 -14.90
C GLY A 267 6.31 0.99 -14.69
N ALA A 268 5.93 2.15 -14.17
CA ALA A 268 6.86 3.26 -13.93
C ALA A 268 7.98 2.84 -12.98
N ILE A 269 9.23 3.06 -13.38
CA ILE A 269 10.42 2.97 -12.55
C ILE A 269 11.28 4.21 -12.81
N VAL A 270 11.62 4.92 -11.77
CA VAL A 270 12.55 6.05 -11.84
C VAL A 270 13.59 5.96 -10.75
N ARG A 271 14.80 6.38 -11.04
CA ARG A 271 15.88 6.61 -10.07
C ARG A 271 16.06 8.10 -9.87
N VAL A 272 16.02 8.53 -8.63
CA VAL A 272 16.40 9.89 -8.24
C VAL A 272 17.83 9.84 -7.74
N THR A 273 18.67 10.72 -8.26
CA THR A 273 20.06 10.93 -7.83
C THR A 273 20.27 12.37 -7.42
N ASP A 274 21.37 12.67 -6.72
CA ASP A 274 21.59 13.98 -6.10
C ASP A 274 20.41 14.44 -5.22
N ALA A 275 19.77 13.47 -4.54
CA ALA A 275 18.51 13.67 -3.82
C ALA A 275 18.62 14.67 -2.67
N GLU A 276 19.83 14.88 -2.13
CA GLU A 276 20.11 15.89 -1.10
C GLU A 276 20.43 17.28 -1.67
N SER A 277 20.61 17.41 -2.99
CA SER A 277 20.88 18.70 -3.65
C SER A 277 19.57 19.50 -3.85
N ASP A 278 19.71 20.78 -4.19
CA ASP A 278 18.55 21.61 -4.55
C ASP A 278 18.04 21.34 -5.99
N SER A 279 18.83 20.59 -6.77
CA SER A 279 18.52 20.23 -8.16
C SER A 279 18.75 18.71 -8.34
N PRO A 280 17.88 17.87 -7.82
CA PRO A 280 17.98 16.42 -8.00
C PRO A 280 17.77 16.05 -9.48
N SER A 281 18.39 14.95 -9.87
CA SER A 281 18.24 14.36 -11.21
C SER A 281 17.28 13.17 -11.14
N ILE A 282 16.50 12.95 -12.20
CA ILE A 282 15.59 11.83 -12.32
C ILE A 282 15.78 11.10 -13.65
N THR A 283 15.92 9.79 -13.60
CA THR A 283 16.11 8.92 -14.77
C THR A 283 15.06 7.82 -14.78
N ALA A 284 14.42 7.62 -15.93
CA ALA A 284 13.47 6.53 -16.12
C ALA A 284 14.17 5.24 -16.54
N PHE A 285 13.64 4.12 -16.06
CA PHE A 285 14.09 2.77 -16.42
C PHE A 285 12.95 1.96 -17.01
N ASN A 286 13.28 0.98 -17.83
CA ASN A 286 12.32 0.09 -18.45
C ASN A 286 12.06 -1.13 -17.54
N SER A 287 10.85 -1.21 -17.01
CA SER A 287 10.38 -2.36 -16.22
C SER A 287 9.99 -3.57 -17.08
N GLN A 288 9.94 -3.42 -18.39
CA GLN A 288 9.39 -4.43 -19.31
C GLN A 288 7.96 -4.87 -18.93
N SER A 289 7.15 -3.94 -18.39
CA SER A 289 5.78 -4.20 -17.96
C SER A 289 4.92 -2.94 -18.00
N TRP A 290 3.62 -3.11 -18.20
CA TRP A 290 2.59 -2.09 -17.98
C TRP A 290 1.86 -2.29 -16.65
N ASN A 291 2.17 -3.35 -15.92
CA ASN A 291 1.57 -3.65 -14.62
C ASN A 291 1.98 -2.59 -13.60
N ALA A 292 1.07 -2.23 -12.70
CA ALA A 292 1.41 -1.33 -11.59
C ALA A 292 2.44 -1.99 -10.67
N LEU A 293 3.50 -1.25 -10.36
CA LEU A 293 4.53 -1.67 -9.39
C LEU A 293 4.17 -1.06 -8.03
N GLN A 294 3.96 -1.93 -7.04
CA GLN A 294 3.38 -1.58 -5.74
C GLN A 294 4.43 -1.48 -4.63
N GLY A 295 5.54 -2.17 -4.77
CA GLY A 295 6.62 -2.22 -3.79
C GLY A 295 7.98 -2.16 -4.45
N VAL A 296 8.96 -1.52 -3.79
CA VAL A 296 10.36 -1.50 -4.18
C VAL A 296 11.22 -1.64 -2.92
N TRP A 297 12.31 -2.37 -3.03
CA TRP A 297 13.31 -2.55 -1.99
C TRP A 297 14.71 -2.56 -2.59
N THR A 298 15.62 -1.86 -1.96
CA THR A 298 17.01 -1.66 -2.41
C THR A 298 17.97 -2.38 -1.47
N THR A 299 18.68 -3.38 -1.97
CA THR A 299 19.66 -4.13 -1.18
C THR A 299 20.99 -3.40 -1.09
N SER A 300 21.37 -2.72 -2.18
CA SER A 300 22.64 -2.00 -2.31
C SER A 300 22.53 -0.90 -3.36
N ALA A 301 23.57 -0.11 -3.54
CA ALA A 301 23.63 0.90 -4.61
C ALA A 301 23.49 0.30 -6.03
N ASN A 302 23.73 -1.01 -6.17
CA ASN A 302 23.74 -1.72 -7.46
C ASN A 302 22.70 -2.85 -7.56
N GLU A 303 21.81 -2.98 -6.58
CA GLU A 303 20.81 -4.03 -6.60
C GLU A 303 19.49 -3.58 -5.95
N ALA A 304 18.39 -3.84 -6.62
CA ALA A 304 17.05 -3.53 -6.15
C ALA A 304 16.00 -4.49 -6.72
N TRP A 305 14.91 -4.67 -5.98
CA TRP A 305 13.76 -5.49 -6.33
C TRP A 305 12.50 -4.66 -6.37
N THR A 306 11.60 -4.95 -7.31
CA THR A 306 10.24 -4.36 -7.33
C THR A 306 9.19 -5.41 -7.64
N VAL A 307 8.02 -5.23 -7.05
CA VAL A 307 6.88 -6.14 -7.17
C VAL A 307 5.61 -5.38 -7.53
N GLY A 308 4.65 -6.07 -8.13
CA GLY A 308 3.43 -5.41 -8.57
C GLY A 308 2.30 -6.36 -8.94
N THR A 309 1.31 -5.81 -9.65
CA THR A 309 0.10 -6.54 -10.04
C THR A 309 0.43 -7.74 -10.93
N GLN A 310 -0.47 -8.74 -10.90
CA GLN A 310 -0.38 -9.97 -11.70
C GLN A 310 0.93 -10.75 -11.52
N GLY A 311 1.42 -10.87 -10.27
CA GLY A 311 2.64 -11.61 -9.95
C GLY A 311 3.91 -10.98 -10.51
N THR A 312 3.89 -9.70 -10.87
CA THR A 312 5.05 -9.01 -11.45
C THR A 312 6.17 -8.88 -10.42
N ILE A 313 7.34 -9.41 -10.73
CA ILE A 313 8.59 -9.21 -10.00
C ILE A 313 9.67 -8.78 -10.98
N ARG A 314 10.46 -7.78 -10.62
CA ARG A 314 11.61 -7.29 -11.38
C ARG A 314 12.83 -7.16 -10.49
N HIS A 315 14.00 -7.44 -11.04
CA HIS A 315 15.29 -7.38 -10.38
C HIS A 315 16.23 -6.46 -11.15
N TRP A 316 16.89 -5.54 -10.48
CA TRP A 316 17.89 -4.68 -11.07
C TRP A 316 19.26 -5.00 -10.48
N VAL A 317 20.22 -5.25 -11.35
CA VAL A 317 21.59 -5.66 -11.01
C VAL A 317 22.63 -4.76 -11.68
N GLY A 318 22.33 -3.46 -11.77
CA GLY A 318 23.26 -2.46 -12.29
C GLY A 318 23.12 -2.15 -13.78
N ASP A 319 22.16 -2.73 -14.52
CA ASP A 319 21.92 -2.34 -15.90
C ASP A 319 21.48 -0.87 -15.99
N PRO A 320 22.02 -0.07 -16.92
CA PRO A 320 21.76 1.37 -17.00
C PRO A 320 20.34 1.72 -17.47
N LEU A 321 19.57 0.79 -18.04
CA LEU A 321 18.28 1.07 -18.66
C LEU A 321 17.15 0.12 -18.29
N VAL A 322 17.45 -1.15 -17.97
CA VAL A 322 16.46 -2.22 -17.92
C VAL A 322 16.50 -2.95 -16.59
N TRP A 323 15.31 -3.31 -16.08
CA TRP A 323 15.14 -4.23 -14.97
C TRP A 323 14.83 -5.63 -15.52
N GLU A 324 15.50 -6.65 -14.99
CA GLU A 324 15.32 -8.04 -15.38
C GLU A 324 13.97 -8.58 -14.92
N VAL A 325 13.38 -9.45 -15.73
CA VAL A 325 12.13 -10.13 -15.41
C VAL A 325 12.45 -11.36 -14.56
N ALA A 326 11.90 -11.44 -13.35
CA ALA A 326 11.97 -12.67 -12.58
C ALA A 326 11.10 -13.76 -13.24
N THR A 327 11.68 -14.92 -13.43
CA THR A 327 11.01 -16.12 -13.97
C THR A 327 10.57 -17.06 -12.86
N ASP A 328 9.69 -18.02 -13.19
CA ASP A 328 9.27 -19.10 -12.28
C ASP A 328 8.65 -18.61 -10.96
N VAL A 329 8.00 -17.45 -11.00
CA VAL A 329 7.25 -16.90 -9.87
C VAL A 329 5.98 -17.74 -9.67
N PRO A 330 5.78 -18.42 -8.51
CA PRO A 330 4.70 -19.40 -8.34
C PRO A 330 3.36 -18.75 -7.97
N THR A 331 3.03 -17.61 -8.58
CA THR A 331 1.75 -16.90 -8.39
C THR A 331 1.49 -15.91 -9.51
N ASN A 332 0.22 -15.53 -9.67
CA ASN A 332 -0.24 -14.46 -10.55
C ASN A 332 -1.12 -13.42 -9.82
N VAL A 333 -1.18 -13.48 -8.48
CA VAL A 333 -1.93 -12.48 -7.69
C VAL A 333 -1.19 -11.16 -7.61
N ASP A 334 -1.87 -10.12 -7.16
CA ASP A 334 -1.24 -8.81 -6.95
C ASP A 334 -0.28 -8.87 -5.74
N LEU A 335 0.93 -8.36 -5.95
CA LEU A 335 2.00 -8.30 -4.95
C LEU A 335 2.19 -6.84 -4.50
N TYR A 336 2.28 -6.62 -3.18
CA TYR A 336 2.24 -5.26 -2.60
C TYR A 336 3.55 -4.81 -1.95
N SER A 337 4.31 -5.73 -1.37
CA SER A 337 5.52 -5.36 -0.63
C SER A 337 6.62 -6.37 -0.85
N VAL A 338 7.86 -5.88 -0.91
CA VAL A 338 9.08 -6.66 -1.04
C VAL A 338 10.09 -6.15 -0.02
N TRP A 339 10.79 -7.07 0.64
CA TRP A 339 11.87 -6.80 1.58
C TRP A 339 12.74 -8.03 1.74
N GLY A 340 13.97 -7.87 2.23
CA GLY A 340 14.84 -8.99 2.48
C GLY A 340 16.01 -8.65 3.40
N SER A 341 16.83 -9.62 3.71
CA SER A 341 18.09 -9.44 4.42
C SER A 341 19.28 -9.32 3.46
N SER A 342 19.15 -9.84 2.25
CA SER A 342 20.14 -9.78 1.18
C SER A 342 19.49 -10.04 -0.18
N GLY A 343 20.20 -9.84 -1.29
CA GLY A 343 19.71 -10.17 -2.63
C GLY A 343 19.37 -11.65 -2.83
N ASN A 344 19.85 -12.53 -1.93
CA ASN A 344 19.58 -13.98 -1.94
C ASN A 344 18.58 -14.41 -0.84
N ASP A 345 17.98 -13.48 -0.13
CA ASP A 345 16.95 -13.72 0.90
C ASP A 345 15.90 -12.63 0.77
N VAL A 346 14.97 -12.80 -0.17
CA VAL A 346 13.96 -11.80 -0.54
C VAL A 346 12.55 -12.34 -0.29
N TRP A 347 11.75 -11.54 0.39
CA TRP A 347 10.39 -11.87 0.79
C TRP A 347 9.40 -10.93 0.10
N VAL A 348 8.32 -11.50 -0.41
CA VAL A 348 7.27 -10.77 -1.14
C VAL A 348 5.91 -11.19 -0.61
N VAL A 349 4.99 -10.23 -0.48
CA VAL A 349 3.65 -10.49 0.02
C VAL A 349 2.59 -9.88 -0.89
N GLY A 350 1.40 -10.50 -0.91
CA GLY A 350 0.32 -10.10 -1.81
C GLY A 350 -1.07 -10.54 -1.40
N ASP A 351 -1.97 -10.57 -2.38
CA ASP A 351 -3.34 -11.04 -2.21
C ASP A 351 -3.40 -12.53 -1.88
N ASP A 352 -4.57 -13.00 -1.46
CA ASP A 352 -4.87 -14.39 -1.15
C ASP A 352 -3.92 -15.04 -0.12
N ALA A 353 -3.39 -14.21 0.81
CA ALA A 353 -2.39 -14.61 1.79
C ALA A 353 -1.14 -15.24 1.13
N VAL A 354 -0.75 -14.73 -0.03
CA VAL A 354 0.47 -15.19 -0.70
C VAL A 354 1.69 -14.56 -0.03
N VAL A 355 2.63 -15.40 0.36
CA VAL A 355 3.98 -15.01 0.74
C VAL A 355 4.95 -15.82 -0.09
N LEU A 356 5.85 -15.13 -0.77
CA LEU A 356 6.93 -15.75 -1.54
C LEU A 356 8.27 -15.49 -0.86
N HIS A 357 9.17 -16.45 -0.98
CA HIS A 357 10.56 -16.36 -0.54
C HIS A 357 11.49 -16.76 -1.70
N TYR A 358 12.49 -15.93 -1.94
CA TYR A 358 13.60 -16.19 -2.86
C TYR A 358 14.85 -16.53 -2.06
N ASP A 359 15.43 -17.70 -2.32
CA ASP A 359 16.57 -18.25 -1.59
C ASP A 359 17.93 -17.98 -2.29
N GLY A 360 17.90 -17.16 -3.35
CA GLY A 360 19.06 -16.88 -4.21
C GLY A 360 19.05 -17.69 -5.51
N GLU A 361 18.20 -18.72 -5.63
CA GLU A 361 18.09 -19.55 -6.81
C GLU A 361 16.63 -19.67 -7.30
N HIS A 362 15.69 -19.88 -6.36
CA HIS A 362 14.30 -20.18 -6.70
C HIS A 362 13.31 -19.39 -5.84
N TRP A 363 12.16 -19.07 -6.44
CA TRP A 363 10.99 -18.56 -5.72
C TRP A 363 10.15 -19.72 -5.17
N SER A 364 9.81 -19.69 -3.91
CA SER A 364 8.91 -20.64 -3.25
C SER A 364 7.75 -19.93 -2.55
N ARG A 365 6.57 -20.56 -2.53
CA ARG A 365 5.44 -20.08 -1.75
C ARG A 365 5.55 -20.61 -0.32
N MET A 366 5.51 -19.69 0.65
CA MET A 366 5.61 -20.00 2.06
C MET A 366 4.29 -20.43 2.65
N LYS A 367 4.34 -21.25 3.69
CA LYS A 367 3.16 -21.71 4.44
C LYS A 367 2.80 -20.72 5.54
N ILE A 368 1.48 -20.59 5.80
CA ILE A 368 0.94 -19.73 6.88
C ILE A 368 -0.02 -20.56 7.73
N ALA A 369 0.31 -20.76 8.99
CA ALA A 369 -0.54 -21.45 9.94
C ALA A 369 -1.63 -20.55 10.56
N GLY A 370 -2.67 -21.15 11.11
CA GLY A 370 -3.64 -20.50 12.00
C GLY A 370 -4.60 -19.51 11.33
N LEU A 371 -4.63 -19.42 10.01
CA LEU A 371 -5.57 -18.55 9.28
C LEU A 371 -6.94 -19.20 9.05
N GLY A 372 -7.05 -20.53 9.17
CA GLY A 372 -8.25 -21.28 8.82
C GLY A 372 -8.62 -21.04 7.34
N ARG A 373 -9.85 -20.57 7.10
CA ARG A 373 -10.35 -20.25 5.74
C ARG A 373 -10.06 -18.80 5.31
N ARG A 374 -9.47 -17.97 6.18
CA ARG A 374 -9.17 -16.59 5.85
C ARG A 374 -8.01 -16.53 4.85
N ARG A 375 -8.16 -15.67 3.84
CA ARG A 375 -7.11 -15.33 2.88
C ARG A 375 -6.95 -13.81 2.84
N PRO A 376 -6.36 -13.20 3.91
CA PRO A 376 -6.20 -11.76 3.98
C PRO A 376 -5.25 -11.27 2.89
N THR A 377 -5.48 -10.07 2.37
CA THR A 377 -4.48 -9.32 1.62
C THR A 377 -3.33 -8.98 2.56
N LEU A 378 -2.11 -9.33 2.18
CA LEU A 378 -0.87 -9.02 2.88
C LEU A 378 -0.20 -7.83 2.19
N THR A 379 0.05 -6.75 2.93
CA THR A 379 0.43 -5.45 2.37
C THR A 379 1.78 -4.94 2.84
N ALA A 380 2.37 -5.57 3.84
CA ALA A 380 3.66 -5.17 4.40
C ALA A 380 4.51 -6.39 4.73
N VAL A 381 5.79 -6.33 4.40
CA VAL A 381 6.82 -7.28 4.84
C VAL A 381 8.04 -6.50 5.28
N TRP A 382 8.69 -6.99 6.33
CA TRP A 382 9.96 -6.47 6.82
C TRP A 382 10.80 -7.60 7.41
N VAL A 383 12.10 -7.58 7.11
CA VAL A 383 13.09 -8.59 7.54
C VAL A 383 14.23 -7.87 8.23
N SER A 384 14.55 -8.26 9.45
CA SER A 384 15.68 -7.70 10.19
C SER A 384 16.99 -8.42 9.87
N GLU A 385 16.91 -9.73 9.78
CA GLU A 385 18.01 -10.66 9.52
C GLU A 385 17.42 -11.99 9.05
N PRO A 386 18.22 -12.92 8.46
CA PRO A 386 17.71 -14.21 8.00
C PRO A 386 16.92 -14.94 9.09
N GLY A 387 15.72 -15.40 8.77
CA GLY A 387 14.83 -16.11 9.68
C GLY A 387 13.97 -15.23 10.61
N HIS A 388 14.13 -13.90 10.60
CA HIS A 388 13.32 -12.95 11.36
C HIS A 388 12.48 -12.08 10.43
N VAL A 389 11.28 -12.55 10.12
CA VAL A 389 10.37 -11.97 9.12
C VAL A 389 9.06 -11.57 9.77
N TRP A 390 8.65 -10.34 9.54
CA TRP A 390 7.35 -9.82 9.89
C TRP A 390 6.51 -9.57 8.64
N VAL A 391 5.28 -10.02 8.65
CA VAL A 391 4.30 -9.82 7.58
C VAL A 391 3.02 -9.23 8.16
N GLY A 392 2.48 -8.19 7.55
CA GLY A 392 1.26 -7.53 7.97
C GLY A 392 0.24 -7.38 6.84
N GLY A 393 -1.03 -7.34 7.21
CA GLY A 393 -2.12 -7.19 6.24
C GLY A 393 -3.47 -6.95 6.89
N ASP A 394 -4.54 -7.39 6.24
CA ASP A 394 -5.92 -7.23 6.68
C ASP A 394 -6.21 -8.04 7.96
N GLY A 395 -6.20 -7.34 9.11
CA GLY A 395 -6.51 -7.93 10.40
C GLY A 395 -5.53 -9.03 10.83
N VAL A 396 -4.27 -8.95 10.38
CA VAL A 396 -3.25 -9.96 10.70
C VAL A 396 -1.86 -9.34 10.79
N ILE A 397 -1.06 -9.88 11.71
CA ILE A 397 0.39 -9.78 11.72
C ILE A 397 0.97 -11.16 11.98
N LEU A 398 1.98 -11.52 11.20
CA LEU A 398 2.60 -12.84 11.20
C LEU A 398 4.11 -12.70 11.42
N SER A 399 4.72 -13.71 12.03
CA SER A 399 6.16 -13.87 12.06
C SER A 399 6.56 -15.29 11.70
N LEU A 400 7.77 -15.50 11.18
CA LEU A 400 8.28 -16.81 10.82
C LEU A 400 8.51 -17.65 12.09
N GLY A 401 7.95 -18.86 12.14
CA GLY A 401 7.98 -19.74 13.30
C GLY A 401 7.28 -19.19 14.54
N GLY A 402 6.45 -18.15 14.41
CA GLY A 402 5.90 -17.42 15.55
C GLY A 402 6.96 -16.68 16.38
N LYS A 403 8.18 -16.60 15.87
CA LYS A 403 9.30 -15.92 16.53
C LYS A 403 9.28 -14.45 16.20
N PRO A 404 9.48 -13.59 17.20
CA PRO A 404 9.62 -12.16 17.02
C PRO A 404 10.92 -11.79 16.32
#